data_8c785138289536745550e8bb86e18540
#
_entry.id   8c785138289536745550e8bb86e18540
#
_cell.length_a   1.000
_cell.length_b   1.000
_cell.length_c   1.000
_cell.angle_alpha   90.00
_cell.angle_beta   90.00
_cell.angle_gamma   90.00
#
_symmetry.space_group_name_H-M   'P 1'
#
loop_
_entity.id
_entity.type
_entity.pdbx_description
1 polymer ?
#
loop_
_entity_poly.entity_id
_entity_poly.type
_entity_poly.pdbx_seq_one_letter_code
_entity_poly.pdbx_strand_id
1 'polypeptide(L)'
;AGAFPEVFITAWDALVRQSGLTSGRWALVHAGASGVGTAAIQIAKTLGARIAVTASAGKHEVCRTLGADLVIDYNTDDYVEAVKDVTDGVGVDVVLDVIGGSYLPRNVAALAMGGHIIQVGVMAGGPVPFDVGSLLMKRASISGTTLRARPLEEKIAITREFATQLLPHVASGALAPVIDSRYPLADVAAAHTRMGDNANAGKLVLDVQSPWSARAERGGCAQRASMAT
;
A
#
# COMPACT_ATOMS: atom_id res chain seq x y z
N ALA A 1 -2.35 15.81 -1.93
CA ALA A 1 -1.26 15.69 -0.97
C ALA A 1 -1.59 14.67 0.14
N GLY A 2 -2.74 14.76 0.84
CA GLY A 2 -3.06 13.91 2.00
C GLY A 2 -3.11 12.40 1.77
N ALA A 3 -3.35 11.95 0.55
CA ALA A 3 -3.44 10.52 0.22
C ALA A 3 -2.09 9.86 -0.12
N PHE A 4 -0.99 10.61 -0.14
CA PHE A 4 0.30 10.12 -0.66
C PHE A 4 1.28 9.68 0.43
N PRO A 5 1.70 10.52 1.42
CA PRO A 5 2.91 10.23 2.20
C PRO A 5 2.84 8.92 2.99
N GLU A 6 1.75 8.71 3.72
CA GLU A 6 1.63 7.57 4.65
C GLU A 6 1.72 6.23 3.91
N VAL A 7 0.96 6.06 2.84
CA VAL A 7 0.88 4.76 2.15
C VAL A 7 2.13 4.46 1.32
N PHE A 8 2.74 5.49 0.70
CA PHE A 8 3.96 5.31 -0.08
C PHE A 8 5.19 5.12 0.81
N ILE A 9 5.31 5.86 1.93
CA ILE A 9 6.40 5.65 2.89
C ILE A 9 6.29 4.25 3.49
N THR A 10 5.08 3.82 3.88
CA THR A 10 4.86 2.48 4.46
C THR A 10 5.24 1.38 3.47
N ALA A 11 4.77 1.47 2.23
CA ALA A 11 5.08 0.47 1.22
C ALA A 11 6.58 0.44 0.87
N TRP A 12 7.21 1.62 0.72
CA TRP A 12 8.63 1.73 0.42
C TRP A 12 9.51 1.24 1.58
N ASP A 13 9.18 1.64 2.81
CA ASP A 13 9.93 1.19 3.99
C ASP A 13 9.88 -0.33 4.12
N ALA A 14 8.72 -0.94 3.91
CA ALA A 14 8.56 -2.39 4.00
C ALA A 14 9.29 -3.12 2.86
N LEU A 15 9.05 -2.73 1.62
CA LEU A 15 9.53 -3.47 0.45
C LEU A 15 10.99 -3.18 0.13
N VAL A 16 11.43 -1.94 0.28
CA VAL A 16 12.77 -1.52 -0.16
C VAL A 16 13.73 -1.45 1.01
N ARG A 17 13.42 -0.61 2.00
CA ARG A 17 14.36 -0.30 3.07
C ARG A 17 14.60 -1.48 4.01
N GLN A 18 13.53 -2.20 4.39
CA GLN A 18 13.63 -3.33 5.34
C GLN A 18 13.90 -4.67 4.63
N SER A 19 13.33 -4.90 3.46
CA SER A 19 13.44 -6.20 2.79
C SER A 19 14.41 -6.21 1.61
N GLY A 20 14.90 -5.05 1.17
CA GLY A 20 15.85 -4.97 0.06
C GLY A 20 15.29 -5.46 -1.28
N LEU A 21 14.00 -5.22 -1.57
CA LEU A 21 13.41 -5.56 -2.86
C LEU A 21 14.13 -4.82 -3.99
N THR A 22 14.55 -5.56 -5.01
CA THR A 22 15.28 -5.03 -6.17
C THR A 22 14.71 -5.59 -7.47
N SER A 23 15.22 -5.10 -8.60
CA SER A 23 14.86 -5.58 -9.93
C SER A 23 14.94 -7.10 -10.05
N GLY A 24 13.95 -7.69 -10.72
CA GLY A 24 13.84 -9.14 -10.96
C GLY A 24 13.34 -9.98 -9.79
N ARG A 25 13.34 -9.45 -8.56
CA ARG A 25 12.81 -10.14 -7.38
C ARG A 25 11.30 -10.10 -7.32
N TRP A 26 10.72 -11.05 -6.59
CA TRP A 26 9.28 -11.15 -6.38
C TRP A 26 8.84 -10.62 -5.02
N ALA A 27 7.77 -9.82 -5.02
CA ALA A 27 7.03 -9.47 -3.81
C ALA A 27 5.61 -10.04 -3.86
N LEU A 28 5.09 -10.47 -2.71
CA LEU A 28 3.67 -10.75 -2.48
C LEU A 28 3.12 -9.66 -1.55
N VAL A 29 2.02 -9.02 -1.93
CA VAL A 29 1.39 -7.97 -1.14
C VAL A 29 -0.07 -8.30 -0.90
N HIS A 30 -0.44 -8.49 0.36
CA HIS A 30 -1.83 -8.71 0.73
C HIS A 30 -2.62 -7.40 0.70
N ALA A 31 -3.92 -7.49 0.36
CA ALA A 31 -4.80 -6.34 0.13
C ALA A 31 -4.25 -5.37 -0.93
N GLY A 32 -3.91 -5.90 -2.12
CA GLY A 32 -3.27 -5.16 -3.22
C GLY A 32 -4.01 -3.91 -3.68
N ALA A 33 -5.33 -3.89 -3.56
CA ALA A 33 -6.15 -2.72 -3.91
C ALA A 33 -6.31 -1.70 -2.77
N SER A 34 -5.71 -1.93 -1.60
CA SER A 34 -5.68 -0.93 -0.51
C SER A 34 -4.77 0.25 -0.85
N GLY A 35 -4.80 1.31 -0.02
CA GLY A 35 -3.89 2.42 -0.21
C GLY A 35 -2.42 2.01 -0.19
N VAL A 36 -2.01 1.15 0.74
CA VAL A 36 -0.62 0.63 0.81
C VAL A 36 -0.35 -0.32 -0.35
N GLY A 37 -1.32 -1.21 -0.69
CA GLY A 37 -1.17 -2.16 -1.79
C GLY A 37 -0.99 -1.48 -3.14
N THR A 38 -1.79 -0.46 -3.45
CA THR A 38 -1.68 0.30 -4.70
C THR A 38 -0.36 1.08 -4.80
N ALA A 39 0.17 1.57 -3.68
CA ALA A 39 1.51 2.16 -3.61
C ALA A 39 2.61 1.11 -3.81
N ALA A 40 2.47 -0.06 -3.19
CA ALA A 40 3.42 -1.17 -3.30
C ALA A 40 3.57 -1.68 -4.73
N ILE A 41 2.44 -1.83 -5.48
CA ILE A 41 2.48 -2.21 -6.89
C ILE A 41 3.33 -1.23 -7.69
N GLN A 42 3.03 0.06 -7.59
CA GLN A 42 3.74 1.10 -8.34
C GLN A 42 5.23 1.16 -7.97
N ILE A 43 5.58 1.05 -6.69
CA ILE A 43 6.97 1.03 -6.24
C ILE A 43 7.71 -0.18 -6.81
N ALA A 44 7.14 -1.39 -6.72
CA ALA A 44 7.75 -2.59 -7.27
C ALA A 44 8.01 -2.47 -8.77
N LYS A 45 7.03 -1.96 -9.53
CA LYS A 45 7.19 -1.75 -10.98
C LYS A 45 8.25 -0.69 -11.31
N THR A 46 8.32 0.39 -10.54
CA THR A 46 9.37 1.41 -10.70
C THR A 46 10.78 0.85 -10.47
N LEU A 47 10.91 -0.14 -9.58
CA LEU A 47 12.18 -0.84 -9.32
C LEU A 47 12.51 -1.95 -10.34
N GLY A 48 11.60 -2.28 -11.25
CA GLY A 48 11.72 -3.44 -12.13
C GLY A 48 11.56 -4.78 -11.40
N ALA A 49 10.96 -4.78 -10.21
CA ALA A 49 10.59 -5.98 -9.47
C ALA A 49 9.27 -6.56 -10.01
N ARG A 50 9.02 -7.84 -9.69
CA ARG A 50 7.76 -8.53 -9.97
C ARG A 50 6.88 -8.51 -8.73
N ILE A 51 5.58 -8.44 -8.93
CA ILE A 51 4.64 -8.34 -7.82
C ILE A 51 3.37 -9.16 -8.01
N ALA A 52 3.13 -10.04 -7.06
CA ALA A 52 1.85 -10.71 -6.86
C ALA A 52 1.05 -9.99 -5.78
N VAL A 53 -0.26 -9.89 -5.95
CA VAL A 53 -1.13 -9.27 -4.94
C VAL A 53 -2.36 -10.13 -4.69
N THR A 54 -2.89 -10.09 -3.46
CA THR A 54 -4.20 -10.65 -3.15
C THR A 54 -5.25 -9.53 -3.10
N ALA A 55 -6.37 -9.72 -3.77
CA ALA A 55 -7.49 -8.79 -3.78
C ALA A 55 -8.80 -9.54 -4.04
N SER A 56 -9.97 -8.98 -3.70
CA SER A 56 -11.26 -9.53 -4.15
C SER A 56 -11.45 -9.31 -5.65
N ALA A 57 -12.20 -10.18 -6.33
CA ALA A 57 -12.40 -10.19 -7.78
C ALA A 57 -12.75 -8.80 -8.36
N GLY A 58 -13.66 -8.06 -7.72
CA GLY A 58 -14.08 -6.72 -8.16
C GLY A 58 -12.98 -5.65 -8.16
N LYS A 59 -11.81 -5.95 -7.57
CA LYS A 59 -10.66 -5.01 -7.50
C LYS A 59 -9.47 -5.44 -8.36
N HIS A 60 -9.57 -6.56 -9.06
CA HIS A 60 -8.47 -7.11 -9.86
C HIS A 60 -8.02 -6.16 -10.95
N GLU A 61 -8.97 -5.50 -11.63
CA GLU A 61 -8.65 -4.60 -12.73
C GLU A 61 -7.79 -3.41 -12.29
N VAL A 62 -8.07 -2.83 -11.12
CA VAL A 62 -7.24 -1.76 -10.56
C VAL A 62 -5.81 -2.25 -10.32
N CYS A 63 -5.64 -3.45 -9.75
CA CYS A 63 -4.32 -4.01 -9.50
C CYS A 63 -3.55 -4.28 -10.82
N ARG A 64 -4.23 -4.83 -11.84
CA ARG A 64 -3.62 -5.07 -13.17
C ARG A 64 -3.22 -3.77 -13.87
N THR A 65 -4.10 -2.77 -13.86
CA THR A 65 -3.83 -1.45 -14.45
C THR A 65 -2.61 -0.78 -13.84
N LEU A 66 -2.38 -0.99 -12.53
CA LEU A 66 -1.19 -0.49 -11.82
C LEU A 66 0.07 -1.31 -12.14
N GLY A 67 -0.05 -2.44 -12.82
CA GLY A 67 1.07 -3.26 -13.27
C GLY A 67 1.37 -4.48 -12.39
N ALA A 68 0.42 -4.96 -11.57
CA ALA A 68 0.60 -6.22 -10.85
C ALA A 68 0.78 -7.37 -11.85
N ASP A 69 1.84 -8.17 -11.67
CA ASP A 69 2.17 -9.29 -12.55
C ASP A 69 1.24 -10.50 -12.30
N LEU A 70 0.76 -10.65 -11.05
CA LEU A 70 -0.21 -11.67 -10.65
C LEU A 70 -1.23 -11.05 -9.69
N VAL A 71 -2.52 -11.26 -9.95
CA VAL A 71 -3.61 -10.85 -9.05
C VAL A 71 -4.42 -12.07 -8.67
N ILE A 72 -4.50 -12.36 -7.38
CA ILE A 72 -5.04 -13.58 -6.79
C ILE A 72 -6.32 -13.23 -6.03
N ASP A 73 -7.42 -13.91 -6.30
CA ASP A 73 -8.65 -13.76 -5.49
C ASP A 73 -8.52 -14.57 -4.20
N TYR A 74 -8.35 -13.87 -3.08
CA TYR A 74 -8.20 -14.53 -1.78
C TYR A 74 -9.45 -15.32 -1.32
N ASN A 75 -10.62 -15.16 -2.02
CA ASN A 75 -11.84 -15.90 -1.70
C ASN A 75 -11.89 -17.27 -2.38
N THR A 76 -11.26 -17.42 -3.53
CA THR A 76 -11.36 -18.62 -4.38
C THR A 76 -10.04 -19.34 -4.59
N ASP A 77 -8.93 -18.62 -4.49
CA ASP A 77 -7.62 -19.13 -4.89
C ASP A 77 -6.71 -19.42 -3.69
N ASP A 78 -5.88 -20.43 -3.82
CA ASP A 78 -4.75 -20.61 -2.91
C ASP A 78 -3.57 -19.77 -3.38
N TYR A 79 -3.31 -18.68 -2.66
CA TYR A 79 -2.22 -17.78 -3.04
C TYR A 79 -0.83 -18.41 -2.88
N VAL A 80 -0.66 -19.44 -2.05
CA VAL A 80 0.63 -20.14 -1.91
C VAL A 80 0.93 -20.91 -3.18
N GLU A 81 -0.05 -21.65 -3.69
CA GLU A 81 0.09 -22.40 -4.93
C GLU A 81 0.23 -21.45 -6.12
N ALA A 82 -0.59 -20.40 -6.22
CA ALA A 82 -0.49 -19.42 -7.29
C ALA A 82 0.90 -18.71 -7.34
N VAL A 83 1.48 -18.42 -6.17
CA VAL A 83 2.84 -17.87 -6.08
C VAL A 83 3.87 -18.89 -6.52
N LYS A 84 3.76 -20.15 -6.09
CA LYS A 84 4.68 -21.21 -6.52
C LYS A 84 4.65 -21.44 -8.03
N ASP A 85 3.46 -21.45 -8.62
CA ASP A 85 3.28 -21.64 -10.06
C ASP A 85 4.00 -20.53 -10.85
N VAL A 86 3.81 -19.25 -10.48
CA VAL A 86 4.41 -18.12 -11.21
C VAL A 86 5.93 -17.98 -10.96
N THR A 87 6.44 -18.61 -9.89
CA THR A 87 7.85 -18.55 -9.50
C THR A 87 8.60 -19.86 -9.73
N ASP A 88 8.05 -20.81 -10.51
CA ASP A 88 8.63 -22.12 -10.76
C ASP A 88 9.00 -22.87 -9.47
N GLY A 89 8.16 -22.77 -8.44
CA GLY A 89 8.36 -23.40 -7.13
C GLY A 89 9.29 -22.67 -6.18
N VAL A 90 9.96 -21.59 -6.59
CA VAL A 90 10.93 -20.85 -5.77
C VAL A 90 10.27 -20.09 -4.63
N GLY A 91 9.14 -19.44 -4.89
CA GLY A 91 8.46 -18.53 -3.96
C GLY A 91 8.89 -17.07 -4.11
N VAL A 92 8.35 -16.19 -3.25
CA VAL A 92 8.62 -14.75 -3.28
C VAL A 92 9.71 -14.35 -2.29
N ASP A 93 10.48 -13.32 -2.64
CA ASP A 93 11.55 -12.79 -1.78
C ASP A 93 10.98 -11.99 -0.59
N VAL A 94 9.86 -11.32 -0.81
CA VAL A 94 9.26 -10.43 0.19
C VAL A 94 7.75 -10.64 0.26
N VAL A 95 7.22 -10.70 1.48
CA VAL A 95 5.77 -10.59 1.75
C VAL A 95 5.49 -9.32 2.55
N LEU A 96 4.66 -8.43 2.03
CA LEU A 96 4.08 -7.32 2.78
C LEU A 96 2.71 -7.75 3.28
N ASP A 97 2.58 -7.92 4.59
CA ASP A 97 1.37 -8.42 5.22
C ASP A 97 0.70 -7.37 6.10
N VAL A 98 -0.56 -7.07 5.78
CA VAL A 98 -1.47 -6.23 6.56
C VAL A 98 -2.55 -7.06 7.25
N ILE A 99 -2.64 -8.35 6.98
CA ILE A 99 -3.71 -9.25 7.43
C ILE A 99 -3.33 -9.93 8.74
N GLY A 100 -2.17 -10.58 8.78
CA GLY A 100 -1.72 -11.36 9.94
C GLY A 100 -2.56 -12.60 10.21
N GLY A 101 -2.60 -13.03 11.46
CA GLY A 101 -3.39 -14.19 11.88
C GLY A 101 -3.02 -15.46 11.12
N SER A 102 -4.01 -16.15 10.58
CA SER A 102 -3.84 -17.42 9.83
C SER A 102 -3.04 -17.28 8.53
N TYR A 103 -2.74 -16.07 8.09
CA TYR A 103 -1.88 -15.83 6.92
C TYR A 103 -0.42 -16.15 7.21
N LEU A 104 0.04 -16.00 8.45
CA LEU A 104 1.45 -16.14 8.80
C LEU A 104 2.07 -17.48 8.38
N PRO A 105 1.53 -18.66 8.71
CA PRO A 105 2.10 -19.94 8.25
C PRO A 105 2.12 -20.06 6.72
N ARG A 106 1.07 -19.59 6.07
CA ARG A 106 0.95 -19.60 4.61
C ARG A 106 1.94 -18.65 3.95
N ASN A 107 2.16 -17.47 4.55
CA ASN A 107 3.18 -16.53 4.08
C ASN A 107 4.57 -17.14 4.12
N VAL A 108 4.92 -17.86 5.19
CA VAL A 108 6.19 -18.59 5.25
C VAL A 108 6.25 -19.66 4.16
N ALA A 109 5.15 -20.38 3.89
CA ALA A 109 5.11 -21.38 2.81
C ALA A 109 5.33 -20.76 1.42
N ALA A 110 4.84 -19.53 1.19
CA ALA A 110 5.00 -18.78 -0.06
C ALA A 110 6.39 -18.17 -0.26
N LEU A 111 7.21 -18.01 0.81
CA LEU A 111 8.53 -17.41 0.71
C LEU A 111 9.52 -18.27 -0.07
N ALA A 112 10.40 -17.61 -0.79
CA ALA A 112 11.66 -18.16 -1.26
C ALA A 112 12.64 -18.39 -0.09
N MET A 113 13.74 -19.09 -0.36
CA MET A 113 14.83 -19.26 0.59
C MET A 113 15.47 -17.90 0.93
N GLY A 114 15.58 -17.60 2.23
CA GLY A 114 16.08 -16.30 2.70
C GLY A 114 15.09 -15.15 2.59
N GLY A 115 13.82 -15.43 2.30
CA GLY A 115 12.80 -14.39 2.13
C GLY A 115 12.38 -13.71 3.42
N HIS A 116 11.70 -12.57 3.30
CA HIS A 116 11.32 -11.70 4.40
C HIS A 116 9.81 -11.47 4.44
N ILE A 117 9.21 -11.56 5.62
CA ILE A 117 7.84 -11.09 5.86
C ILE A 117 7.90 -9.78 6.64
N ILE A 118 7.29 -8.72 6.12
CA ILE A 118 7.12 -7.45 6.84
C ILE A 118 5.65 -7.33 7.24
N GLN A 119 5.41 -7.46 8.55
CA GLN A 119 4.09 -7.32 9.15
C GLN A 119 3.80 -5.84 9.40
N VAL A 120 2.88 -5.29 8.61
CA VAL A 120 2.50 -3.86 8.64
C VAL A 120 1.19 -3.65 9.40
N GLY A 121 0.34 -4.68 9.47
CA GLY A 121 -0.93 -4.67 10.16
C GLY A 121 -1.38 -6.06 10.56
N VAL A 122 -2.44 -6.15 11.37
CA VAL A 122 -3.02 -7.41 11.88
C VAL A 122 -4.55 -7.37 11.77
N MET A 123 -5.06 -7.10 10.57
CA MET A 123 -6.50 -6.93 10.33
C MET A 123 -7.33 -8.15 10.70
N ALA A 124 -6.79 -9.37 10.54
CA ALA A 124 -7.44 -10.60 10.97
C ALA A 124 -7.34 -10.84 12.49
N GLY A 125 -6.48 -10.10 13.18
CA GLY A 125 -6.32 -10.15 14.64
C GLY A 125 -5.83 -11.51 15.17
N GLY A 126 -5.77 -11.59 16.49
CA GLY A 126 -5.62 -12.83 17.26
C GLY A 126 -4.25 -13.50 17.24
N PRO A 127 -3.93 -14.27 18.28
CA PRO A 127 -2.78 -15.15 18.26
C PRO A 127 -3.03 -16.34 17.32
N VAL A 128 -1.95 -16.79 16.66
CA VAL A 128 -1.99 -17.96 15.78
C VAL A 128 -0.87 -18.92 16.18
N PRO A 129 -1.13 -20.25 16.22
CA PRO A 129 -0.08 -21.24 16.35
C PRO A 129 0.89 -21.12 15.16
N PHE A 130 2.19 -21.11 15.44
CA PHE A 130 3.20 -20.97 14.40
C PHE A 130 4.39 -21.89 14.66
N ASP A 131 4.75 -22.69 13.65
CA ASP A 131 5.94 -23.51 13.70
C ASP A 131 7.19 -22.70 13.33
N VAL A 132 8.00 -22.35 14.34
CA VAL A 132 9.25 -21.62 14.17
C VAL A 132 10.27 -22.42 13.33
N GLY A 133 10.18 -23.76 13.32
CA GLY A 133 11.02 -24.61 12.49
C GLY A 133 10.88 -24.31 10.99
N SER A 134 9.72 -23.89 10.55
CA SER A 134 9.49 -23.49 9.16
C SER A 134 10.34 -22.26 8.73
N LEU A 135 10.59 -21.31 9.64
CA LEU A 135 11.50 -20.18 9.38
C LEU A 135 12.96 -20.66 9.27
N LEU A 136 13.36 -21.54 10.18
CA LEU A 136 14.71 -22.11 10.17
C LEU A 136 15.01 -22.81 8.83
N MET A 137 14.09 -23.65 8.38
CA MET A 137 14.25 -24.40 7.12
C MET A 137 14.37 -23.49 5.91
N LYS A 138 13.69 -22.35 5.91
CA LYS A 138 13.77 -21.35 4.84
C LYS A 138 14.82 -20.27 5.06
N ARG A 139 15.48 -20.23 6.21
CA ARG A 139 16.38 -19.11 6.62
C ARG A 139 15.68 -17.75 6.49
N ALA A 140 14.36 -17.77 6.71
CA ALA A 140 13.50 -16.60 6.52
C ALA A 140 13.43 -15.73 7.76
N SER A 141 12.96 -14.51 7.62
CA SER A 141 12.74 -13.60 8.74
C SER A 141 11.33 -12.99 8.71
N ILE A 142 10.85 -12.62 9.90
CA ILE A 142 9.63 -11.87 10.10
C ILE A 142 9.96 -10.62 10.89
N SER A 143 9.59 -9.46 10.37
CA SER A 143 9.77 -8.17 11.04
C SER A 143 8.43 -7.44 11.15
N GLY A 144 8.11 -6.95 12.33
CA GLY A 144 7.00 -6.01 12.51
C GLY A 144 7.45 -4.59 12.24
N THR A 145 6.59 -3.79 11.63
CA THR A 145 6.87 -2.37 11.41
C THR A 145 5.66 -1.49 11.69
N THR A 146 5.91 -0.28 12.14
CA THR A 146 4.91 0.78 12.27
C THR A 146 5.58 2.13 12.03
N LEU A 147 4.99 2.95 11.18
CA LEU A 147 5.48 4.31 10.94
C LEU A 147 5.05 5.25 12.07
N ARG A 148 3.81 5.09 12.53
CA ARG A 148 3.16 6.01 13.47
C ARG A 148 3.88 6.09 14.83
N ALA A 149 4.31 4.96 15.36
CA ALA A 149 4.90 4.85 16.70
C ALA A 149 6.42 5.04 16.75
N ARG A 150 7.08 5.29 15.61
CA ARG A 150 8.54 5.51 15.58
C ARG A 150 8.92 6.83 16.24
N PRO A 151 10.12 6.89 16.85
CA PRO A 151 10.73 8.14 17.30
C PRO A 151 10.80 9.19 16.17
N LEU A 152 10.81 10.47 16.54
CA LEU A 152 10.81 11.56 15.56
C LEU A 152 12.04 11.52 14.65
N GLU A 153 13.20 11.23 15.20
CA GLU A 153 14.48 11.15 14.48
C GLU A 153 14.43 10.07 13.38
N GLU A 154 13.86 8.91 13.70
CA GLU A 154 13.66 7.84 12.71
C GLU A 154 12.69 8.27 11.60
N LYS A 155 11.58 8.92 11.96
CA LYS A 155 10.62 9.44 10.99
C LYS A 155 11.28 10.45 10.05
N ILE A 156 12.12 11.34 10.59
CA ILE A 156 12.86 12.33 9.79
C ILE A 156 13.81 11.60 8.83
N ALA A 157 14.59 10.63 9.31
CA ALA A 157 15.51 9.87 8.49
C ALA A 157 14.80 9.14 7.35
N ILE A 158 13.76 8.37 7.67
CA ILE A 158 12.95 7.63 6.69
C ILE A 158 12.32 8.57 5.66
N THR A 159 11.77 9.70 6.11
CA THR A 159 11.13 10.67 5.20
C THR A 159 12.16 11.31 4.25
N ARG A 160 13.37 11.58 4.71
CA ARG A 160 14.45 12.10 3.85
C ARG A 160 14.91 11.08 2.81
N GLU A 161 15.15 9.84 3.22
CA GLU A 161 15.51 8.75 2.32
C GLU A 161 14.42 8.54 1.26
N PHE A 162 13.17 8.43 1.70
CA PHE A 162 12.00 8.33 0.83
C PHE A 162 11.92 9.50 -0.17
N ALA A 163 12.08 10.73 0.31
CA ALA A 163 12.02 11.91 -0.54
C ALA A 163 13.11 11.88 -1.62
N THR A 164 14.32 11.49 -1.25
CA THR A 164 15.45 11.41 -2.19
C THR A 164 15.21 10.34 -3.25
N GLN A 165 14.69 9.18 -2.86
CA GLN A 165 14.54 8.04 -3.76
C GLN A 165 13.25 8.10 -4.60
N LEU A 166 12.12 8.51 -4.03
CA LEU A 166 10.82 8.36 -4.68
C LEU A 166 10.19 9.65 -5.22
N LEU A 167 10.50 10.84 -4.69
CA LEU A 167 9.90 12.07 -5.22
C LEU A 167 10.22 12.33 -6.70
N PRO A 168 11.38 11.97 -7.26
CA PRO A 168 11.61 12.08 -8.71
C PRO A 168 10.60 11.26 -9.53
N HIS A 169 10.17 10.09 -9.04
CA HIS A 169 9.18 9.25 -9.69
C HIS A 169 7.75 9.81 -9.55
N VAL A 170 7.48 10.56 -8.49
CA VAL A 170 6.23 11.33 -8.37
C VAL A 170 6.21 12.48 -9.37
N ALA A 171 7.32 13.20 -9.50
CA ALA A 171 7.45 14.31 -10.45
C ALA A 171 7.30 13.85 -11.91
N SER A 172 7.78 12.65 -12.25
CA SER A 172 7.61 12.05 -13.59
C SER A 172 6.21 11.46 -13.82
N GLY A 173 5.36 11.35 -12.79
CA GLY A 173 4.05 10.71 -12.87
C GLY A 173 4.07 9.18 -12.76
N ALA A 174 5.24 8.56 -12.56
CA ALA A 174 5.36 7.11 -12.38
C ALA A 174 4.74 6.62 -11.06
N LEU A 175 4.68 7.48 -10.04
CA LEU A 175 4.04 7.22 -8.76
C LEU A 175 2.92 8.24 -8.52
N ALA A 176 1.69 7.76 -8.34
CA ALA A 176 0.54 8.60 -8.02
C ALA A 176 -0.41 7.89 -7.05
N PRO A 177 -1.01 8.60 -6.08
CA PRO A 177 -1.99 7.98 -5.19
C PRO A 177 -3.25 7.60 -5.96
N VAL A 178 -3.72 6.39 -5.76
CA VAL A 178 -5.02 5.95 -6.27
C VAL A 178 -6.11 6.53 -5.36
N ILE A 179 -6.96 7.37 -5.90
CA ILE A 179 -8.10 7.97 -5.20
C ILE A 179 -9.37 7.28 -5.67
N ASP A 180 -10.01 6.54 -4.78
CA ASP A 180 -11.29 5.89 -5.05
C ASP A 180 -12.42 6.92 -5.15
N SER A 181 -12.54 7.75 -4.12
CA SER A 181 -13.59 8.76 -4.06
C SER A 181 -13.21 9.91 -3.12
N ARG A 182 -13.92 11.04 -3.29
CA ARG A 182 -13.77 12.26 -2.48
C ARG A 182 -15.11 12.59 -1.83
N TYR A 183 -15.06 13.01 -0.60
CA TYR A 183 -16.22 13.40 0.18
C TYR A 183 -15.99 14.77 0.83
N PRO A 184 -17.00 15.63 0.91
CA PRO A 184 -16.97 16.75 1.85
C PRO A 184 -16.74 16.25 3.27
N LEU A 185 -16.06 17.00 4.11
CA LEU A 185 -15.83 16.60 5.50
C LEU A 185 -17.16 16.32 6.25
N ALA A 186 -18.24 17.02 5.90
CA ALA A 186 -19.57 16.78 6.46
C ALA A 186 -20.09 15.35 6.21
N ASP A 187 -19.65 14.72 5.13
CA ASP A 187 -20.09 13.38 4.71
C ASP A 187 -19.10 12.26 5.15
N VAL A 188 -18.28 12.54 6.15
CA VAL A 188 -17.28 11.58 6.68
C VAL A 188 -17.89 10.23 7.06
N ALA A 189 -19.12 10.19 7.56
CA ALA A 189 -19.82 8.97 7.89
C ALA A 189 -20.02 8.04 6.67
N ALA A 190 -20.40 8.62 5.52
CA ALA A 190 -20.55 7.86 4.27
C ALA A 190 -19.19 7.31 3.78
N ALA A 191 -18.11 8.09 3.92
CA ALA A 191 -16.77 7.63 3.60
C ALA A 191 -16.34 6.46 4.50
N HIS A 192 -16.64 6.50 5.80
CA HIS A 192 -16.36 5.42 6.73
C HIS A 192 -17.17 4.17 6.42
N THR A 193 -18.47 4.30 6.08
CA THR A 193 -19.31 3.18 5.65
C THR A 193 -18.70 2.50 4.44
N ARG A 194 -18.35 3.25 3.38
CA ARG A 194 -17.72 2.70 2.17
C ARG A 194 -16.42 1.95 2.48
N MET A 195 -15.62 2.47 3.41
CA MET A 195 -14.39 1.80 3.86
C MET A 195 -14.71 0.53 4.67
N GLY A 196 -15.68 0.60 5.58
CA GLY A 196 -16.13 -0.55 6.39
C GLY A 196 -16.66 -1.70 5.54
N ASP A 197 -17.38 -1.39 4.47
CA ASP A 197 -17.91 -2.36 3.51
C ASP A 197 -16.81 -2.93 2.57
N ASN A 198 -15.56 -2.52 2.75
CA ASN A 198 -14.44 -2.89 1.86
C ASN A 198 -14.74 -2.61 0.37
N ALA A 199 -15.50 -1.55 0.08
CA ALA A 199 -15.97 -1.22 -1.27
C ALA A 199 -14.97 -0.34 -2.06
N ASN A 200 -13.98 0.24 -1.39
CA ASN A 200 -13.00 1.14 -1.99
C ASN A 200 -11.79 0.43 -2.58
N ALA A 201 -11.19 1.04 -3.60
CA ALA A 201 -9.86 0.71 -4.11
C ALA A 201 -8.96 1.95 -4.02
N GLY A 202 -7.86 1.87 -3.27
CA GLY A 202 -7.02 3.04 -2.96
C GLY A 202 -7.53 3.84 -1.76
N LYS A 203 -7.46 5.17 -1.85
CA LYS A 203 -7.75 6.09 -0.75
C LYS A 203 -9.07 6.82 -0.93
N LEU A 204 -9.81 6.96 0.16
CA LEU A 204 -10.91 7.92 0.30
C LEU A 204 -10.33 9.25 0.79
N VAL A 205 -10.73 10.35 0.18
CA VAL A 205 -10.25 11.69 0.53
C VAL A 205 -11.39 12.53 1.06
N LEU A 206 -11.17 13.17 2.19
CA LEU A 206 -12.08 14.15 2.74
C LEU A 206 -11.60 15.56 2.33
N ASP A 207 -12.46 16.28 1.64
CA ASP A 207 -12.20 17.68 1.25
C ASP A 207 -12.62 18.60 2.40
N VAL A 208 -11.62 19.22 3.01
CA VAL A 208 -11.83 20.24 4.04
C VAL A 208 -11.93 21.59 3.33
N GLN A 209 -13.10 22.20 3.33
CA GLN A 209 -13.24 23.54 2.79
C GLN A 209 -12.43 24.52 3.66
N SER A 210 -11.47 25.19 3.04
CA SER A 210 -10.73 26.25 3.72
C SER A 210 -11.66 27.44 3.97
N PRO A 211 -11.70 28.00 5.20
CA PRO A 211 -12.42 29.24 5.45
C PRO A 211 -11.97 30.40 4.54
N TRP A 212 -10.77 30.31 3.97
CA TRP A 212 -10.19 31.29 3.05
C TRP A 212 -10.72 31.17 1.62
N SER A 213 -11.11 29.98 1.13
CA SER A 213 -11.68 29.82 -0.21
C SER A 213 -13.07 30.46 -0.33
N ALA A 214 -13.88 30.39 0.72
CA ALA A 214 -15.19 31.04 0.79
C ALA A 214 -15.12 32.61 0.85
N ARG A 215 -13.95 33.16 1.19
CA ARG A 215 -13.73 34.63 1.13
C ARG A 215 -13.30 35.11 -0.26
N ALA A 216 -12.54 34.30 -1.00
CA ALA A 216 -12.10 34.66 -2.35
C ALA A 216 -13.28 34.74 -3.33
N GLU A 217 -14.25 33.82 -3.22
CA GLU A 217 -15.46 33.84 -4.05
C GLU A 217 -16.40 35.00 -3.71
N ARG A 218 -16.44 35.47 -2.46
CA ARG A 218 -17.24 36.63 -2.02
C ARG A 218 -16.58 37.99 -2.28
N GLY A 219 -15.24 38.01 -2.42
CA GLY A 219 -14.49 39.25 -2.71
C GLY A 219 -14.42 39.64 -4.17
N GLY A 220 -14.60 38.67 -5.08
CA GLY A 220 -14.49 38.88 -6.52
C GLY A 220 -15.69 39.57 -7.17
N CYS A 221 -16.83 39.68 -6.48
CA CYS A 221 -18.05 40.30 -7.02
C CYS A 221 -18.20 41.82 -6.71
N ALA A 222 -17.42 42.35 -5.75
CA ALA A 222 -17.58 43.75 -5.32
C ALA A 222 -16.67 44.73 -6.05
N GLN A 223 -15.67 44.29 -6.82
CA GLN A 223 -14.72 45.20 -7.49
C GLN A 223 -14.98 45.44 -9.00
N ARG A 224 -16.04 44.89 -9.58
CA ARG A 224 -16.42 45.14 -10.99
C ARG A 224 -17.49 46.19 -11.21
N ALA A 225 -18.02 46.82 -10.16
CA ALA A 225 -19.12 47.81 -10.28
C ALA A 225 -18.68 49.27 -10.12
N SER A 226 -17.37 49.59 -10.00
CA SER A 226 -16.88 50.95 -9.73
C SER A 226 -16.01 51.59 -10.80
N MET A 227 -16.01 51.05 -12.03
CA MET A 227 -15.29 51.68 -13.16
C MET A 227 -16.14 51.85 -14.41
N ALA A 228 -17.38 52.34 -14.24
CA ALA A 228 -18.24 52.79 -15.34
C ALA A 228 -19.08 53.95 -14.85
N THR A 229 -18.45 55.11 -14.67
CA THR A 229 -19.02 56.48 -14.77
C THR A 229 -17.93 57.47 -15.09
#